data_b1b045eacf71bb25f404f570e79d97fc
#
_entry.id   b1b045eacf71bb25f404f570e79d97fc
#
_cell.length_a   1.000
_cell.length_b   1.000
_cell.length_c   1.000
_cell.angle_alpha   90.00
_cell.angle_beta   90.00
_cell.angle_gamma   90.00
#
_symmetry.space_group_name_H-M   'P 1'
#
loop_
_entity.id
_entity.type
_entity.pdbx_description
1 polymer ?
#
loop_
_entity_poly.entity_id
_entity_poly.type
_entity_poly.pdbx_seq_one_letter_code
_entity_poly.pdbx_strand_id
1 'polypeptide(L)'
;MHLRLKSVLAATATCALAWAVPAAAQSRPTEAPAVTVKDVDPALWVVKDEDTTIYLFGSIHLLKPGLGWFDDGVKTAFDSSDQLVLELVEPPAAESQALFGKLAMDQQGKTLRSKMNDADRAVYEAAMGKLGIPAPAFDPFEPWAAGITLSVVAMQKSGFDPNSGVEKQLTAAAKVSNKPIAGLETMEFQLGVFDTLPEAEQITFLVEAAKMIDDTSSMMDKMVNMWASADTESLGQLMNEGLTSRTLYDALLTKRNANWAKWISARMAKPGVTFMAVGAGHLAGPTSVQNLLPAYGLSATRVAY
;
A
#
# COMPACT_ATOMS: atom_id res chain seq x y z
N MET A 1 -11.12 14.29 -27.73
CA MET A 1 -10.33 13.04 -27.65
C MET A 1 -9.13 13.29 -26.76
N HIS A 2 -9.40 13.50 -25.45
CA HIS A 2 -8.39 13.70 -24.40
C HIS A 2 -8.90 12.98 -23.16
N LEU A 3 -8.76 11.68 -23.13
CA LEU A 3 -9.00 10.84 -21.95
C LEU A 3 -7.86 9.82 -21.89
N ARG A 4 -6.67 10.28 -21.57
CA ARG A 4 -5.54 9.41 -21.22
C ARG A 4 -4.69 10.15 -20.21
N LEU A 5 -4.60 9.64 -19.04
CA LEU A 5 -3.60 9.83 -18.00
C LEU A 5 -4.21 10.08 -16.61
N LYS A 6 -4.69 9.04 -15.98
CA LYS A 6 -5.10 9.15 -14.57
C LYS A 6 -4.88 7.81 -13.92
N SER A 7 -3.72 7.53 -13.38
CA SER A 7 -3.70 6.42 -12.44
C SER A 7 -2.33 5.75 -12.20
N VAL A 8 -1.42 6.38 -11.48
CA VAL A 8 -0.15 5.75 -11.04
C VAL A 8 -0.12 5.50 -9.52
N LEU A 9 -1.10 5.99 -8.78
CA LEU A 9 -1.05 6.00 -7.31
C LEU A 9 -1.46 4.71 -6.60
N ALA A 10 -1.89 3.70 -7.32
CA ALA A 10 -2.50 2.51 -6.72
C ALA A 10 -1.52 1.43 -6.25
N ALA A 11 -0.26 1.51 -6.61
CA ALA A 11 0.71 0.45 -6.35
C ALA A 11 1.86 0.89 -5.42
N THR A 12 1.71 1.97 -4.66
CA THR A 12 2.74 2.30 -3.67
C THR A 12 2.67 1.31 -2.53
N ALA A 13 3.54 0.30 -2.60
CA ALA A 13 3.99 -0.41 -1.43
C ALA A 13 4.52 0.64 -0.45
N THR A 14 3.71 1.02 0.51
CA THR A 14 4.03 2.11 1.41
C THR A 14 4.94 1.57 2.48
N CYS A 15 6.24 1.73 2.29
CA CYS A 15 7.12 1.83 3.42
C CYS A 15 6.70 3.10 4.17
N ALA A 16 5.94 2.97 5.24
CA ALA A 16 5.59 4.08 6.11
C ALA A 16 6.86 4.57 6.82
N LEU A 17 7.60 5.43 6.14
CA LEU A 17 8.71 6.16 6.73
C LEU A 17 8.11 7.30 7.54
N ALA A 18 7.96 7.07 8.84
CA ALA A 18 7.74 8.15 9.79
C ALA A 18 8.99 9.04 9.82
N TRP A 19 9.03 10.07 9.01
CA TRP A 19 9.96 11.16 9.17
C TRP A 19 9.55 11.91 10.43
N ALA A 20 10.44 11.90 11.44
CA ALA A 20 10.30 12.75 12.60
C ALA A 20 10.40 14.22 12.17
N VAL A 21 9.27 14.86 12.00
CA VAL A 21 9.21 16.33 11.97
C VAL A 21 9.53 16.80 13.38
N PRO A 22 10.45 17.76 13.59
CA PRO A 22 10.77 18.24 14.93
C PRO A 22 9.51 18.80 15.58
N ALA A 23 9.24 18.33 16.81
CA ALA A 23 8.10 18.74 17.61
C ALA A 23 8.15 20.25 17.89
N ALA A 24 7.29 21.01 17.22
CA ALA A 24 6.96 22.35 17.62
C ALA A 24 5.87 22.30 18.69
N ALA A 25 6.20 22.83 19.85
CA ALA A 25 5.38 23.22 20.99
C ALA A 25 4.00 22.55 21.15
N GLN A 26 3.90 21.70 22.17
CA GLN A 26 2.65 21.13 22.66
C GLN A 26 1.70 22.24 23.14
N SER A 27 0.72 22.58 22.32
CA SER A 27 -0.49 23.24 22.77
C SER A 27 -1.37 22.20 23.46
N ARG A 28 -2.04 22.62 24.59
CA ARG A 28 -2.97 21.77 25.36
C ARG A 28 -3.96 21.07 24.45
N PRO A 29 -4.33 19.81 24.75
CA PRO A 29 -5.35 19.12 23.98
C PRO A 29 -6.68 19.85 24.15
N THR A 30 -7.14 20.53 23.13
CA THR A 30 -8.55 20.79 22.93
C THR A 30 -9.18 19.44 22.63
N GLU A 31 -10.22 19.08 23.36
CA GLU A 31 -11.02 17.87 23.10
C GLU A 31 -11.41 17.85 21.62
N ALA A 32 -10.83 16.92 20.88
CA ALA A 32 -11.12 16.81 19.45
C ALA A 32 -12.60 16.45 19.31
N PRO A 33 -13.33 17.06 18.37
CA PRO A 33 -14.73 16.71 18.13
C PRO A 33 -14.79 15.18 17.88
N ALA A 34 -15.79 14.53 18.50
CA ALA A 34 -16.01 13.10 18.32
C ALA A 34 -16.15 12.80 16.83
N VAL A 35 -15.19 12.07 16.26
CA VAL A 35 -15.25 11.64 14.86
C VAL A 35 -16.41 10.65 14.76
N THR A 36 -17.43 11.00 13.99
CA THR A 36 -18.51 10.05 13.69
C THR A 36 -17.91 8.91 12.88
N VAL A 37 -17.93 7.70 13.48
CA VAL A 37 -17.46 6.50 12.80
C VAL A 37 -18.53 6.08 11.79
N LYS A 38 -18.15 5.96 10.52
CA LYS A 38 -18.98 5.41 9.46
C LYS A 38 -18.69 3.93 9.35
N ASP A 39 -19.71 3.14 9.55
CA ASP A 39 -19.68 1.69 9.36
C ASP A 39 -19.50 1.35 7.87
N VAL A 40 -18.60 0.39 7.58
CA VAL A 40 -18.27 -0.04 6.21
C VAL A 40 -17.82 -1.51 6.20
N ASP A 41 -18.22 -2.24 5.14
CA ASP A 41 -18.02 -3.68 4.98
C ASP A 41 -17.08 -4.02 3.81
N PRO A 42 -15.76 -3.90 3.96
CA PRO A 42 -14.82 -4.23 2.90
C PRO A 42 -14.84 -5.71 2.57
N ALA A 43 -14.34 -6.05 1.39
CA ALA A 43 -14.29 -7.39 0.89
C ALA A 43 -13.45 -8.34 1.76
N LEU A 44 -14.04 -9.46 2.17
CA LEU A 44 -13.38 -10.57 2.84
C LEU A 44 -13.60 -11.85 2.05
N TRP A 45 -12.56 -12.66 1.87
CA TRP A 45 -12.66 -13.99 1.26
C TRP A 45 -12.13 -15.07 2.20
N VAL A 46 -12.50 -16.30 1.92
CA VAL A 46 -12.02 -17.47 2.64
C VAL A 46 -11.60 -18.56 1.67
N VAL A 47 -10.43 -19.16 1.95
CA VAL A 47 -9.93 -20.41 1.39
C VAL A 47 -9.95 -21.42 2.52
N LYS A 48 -10.63 -22.56 2.35
CA LYS A 48 -10.75 -23.55 3.42
C LYS A 48 -10.87 -24.97 2.90
N ASP A 49 -10.43 -25.92 3.72
CA ASP A 49 -10.68 -27.34 3.62
C ASP A 49 -11.20 -27.90 4.96
N GLU A 50 -10.93 -29.18 5.28
CA GLU A 50 -11.46 -29.84 6.47
C GLU A 50 -10.87 -29.31 7.78
N ASP A 51 -9.59 -28.93 7.79
CA ASP A 51 -8.85 -28.58 9.02
C ASP A 51 -8.06 -27.25 8.91
N THR A 52 -8.10 -26.60 7.76
CA THR A 52 -7.38 -25.34 7.51
C THR A 52 -8.30 -24.26 6.96
N THR A 53 -8.13 -23.04 7.47
CA THR A 53 -8.86 -21.86 6.99
C THR A 53 -7.88 -20.69 6.82
N ILE A 54 -7.94 -20.02 5.66
CA ILE A 54 -7.22 -18.77 5.41
C ILE A 54 -8.23 -17.72 5.00
N TYR A 55 -8.38 -16.67 5.81
CA TYR A 55 -9.10 -15.48 5.44
C TYR A 55 -8.18 -14.55 4.65
N LEU A 56 -8.68 -13.97 3.54
CA LEU A 56 -7.95 -13.00 2.72
C LEU A 56 -8.67 -11.66 2.83
N PHE A 57 -7.97 -10.66 3.31
CA PHE A 57 -8.51 -9.31 3.51
C PHE A 57 -7.67 -8.29 2.75
N GLY A 58 -8.35 -7.41 2.01
CA GLY A 58 -7.69 -6.32 1.28
C GLY A 58 -7.44 -5.13 2.19
N SER A 59 -6.19 -4.69 2.30
CA SER A 59 -5.80 -3.56 3.13
C SER A 59 -5.58 -2.26 2.32
N ILE A 60 -5.71 -1.14 3.02
CA ILE A 60 -5.30 0.19 2.57
C ILE A 60 -4.38 0.79 3.62
N HIS A 61 -3.16 1.16 3.20
CA HIS A 61 -2.10 1.59 4.11
C HIS A 61 -2.33 2.96 4.75
N LEU A 62 -3.06 3.86 4.08
CA LEU A 62 -3.40 5.18 4.59
C LEU A 62 -4.90 5.40 4.46
N LEU A 63 -5.56 5.65 5.58
CA LEU A 63 -6.99 5.97 5.62
C LEU A 63 -7.20 7.33 6.27
N LYS A 64 -8.31 7.97 5.93
CA LYS A 64 -8.83 9.07 6.74
C LYS A 64 -9.46 8.49 8.01
N PRO A 65 -9.34 9.14 9.17
CA PRO A 65 -10.03 8.71 10.39
C PRO A 65 -11.54 8.65 10.21
N GLY A 66 -12.20 7.73 10.92
CA GLY A 66 -13.67 7.67 10.98
C GLY A 66 -14.31 6.57 10.15
N LEU A 67 -13.57 5.55 9.70
CA LEU A 67 -14.13 4.34 9.11
C LEU A 67 -14.11 3.21 10.14
N GLY A 68 -15.30 2.62 10.39
CA GLY A 68 -15.49 1.40 11.18
C GLY A 68 -15.55 0.22 10.23
N TRP A 69 -14.44 -0.45 10.07
CA TRP A 69 -14.29 -1.62 9.20
C TRP A 69 -13.83 -2.86 9.97
N PHE A 70 -13.32 -2.67 11.20
CA PHE A 70 -12.78 -3.75 12.02
C PHE A 70 -13.81 -4.22 13.05
N ASP A 71 -14.91 -4.71 12.55
CA ASP A 71 -16.07 -5.24 13.28
C ASP A 71 -16.65 -6.43 12.52
N ASP A 72 -17.86 -6.83 12.82
CA ASP A 72 -18.65 -7.88 12.17
C ASP A 72 -17.82 -9.06 11.64
N GLY A 73 -17.88 -9.33 10.33
CA GLY A 73 -17.24 -10.46 9.69
C GLY A 73 -15.71 -10.37 9.71
N VAL A 74 -15.15 -9.16 9.54
CA VAL A 74 -13.68 -8.96 9.57
C VAL A 74 -13.14 -9.27 10.95
N LYS A 75 -13.75 -8.71 11.98
CA LYS A 75 -13.34 -8.94 13.37
C LYS A 75 -13.54 -10.40 13.78
N THR A 76 -14.65 -11.01 13.39
CA THR A 76 -14.92 -12.42 13.66
C THR A 76 -13.87 -13.32 13.03
N ALA A 77 -13.50 -13.08 11.77
CA ALA A 77 -12.45 -13.82 11.06
C ALA A 77 -11.08 -13.62 11.72
N PHE A 78 -10.76 -12.37 12.08
CA PHE A 78 -9.51 -12.06 12.77
C PHE A 78 -9.44 -12.73 14.15
N ASP A 79 -10.49 -12.63 14.96
CA ASP A 79 -10.51 -13.17 16.32
C ASP A 79 -10.39 -14.71 16.32
N SER A 80 -11.01 -15.40 15.34
CA SER A 80 -10.93 -16.84 15.17
C SER A 80 -9.60 -17.36 14.64
N SER A 81 -8.72 -16.47 14.17
CA SER A 81 -7.45 -16.85 13.56
C SER A 81 -6.36 -17.08 14.59
N ASP A 82 -5.48 -18.06 14.34
CA ASP A 82 -4.33 -18.38 15.18
C ASP A 82 -3.16 -17.42 14.96
N GLN A 83 -3.09 -16.80 13.77
CA GLN A 83 -2.03 -15.89 13.37
C GLN A 83 -2.53 -14.82 12.40
N LEU A 84 -1.82 -13.69 12.40
CA LEU A 84 -1.92 -12.62 11.41
C LEU A 84 -0.76 -12.75 10.42
N VAL A 85 -1.06 -12.73 9.12
CA VAL A 85 -0.04 -12.67 8.06
C VAL A 85 -0.26 -11.38 7.26
N LEU A 86 0.79 -10.58 7.17
CA LEU A 86 0.82 -9.32 6.42
C LEU A 86 1.76 -9.45 5.21
N GLU A 87 1.69 -8.51 4.28
CA GLU A 87 2.73 -8.40 3.25
C GLU A 87 4.10 -8.26 3.88
N LEU A 88 4.18 -7.36 4.85
CA LEU A 88 5.40 -6.97 5.54
C LEU A 88 5.13 -6.79 7.03
N VAL A 89 5.98 -7.36 7.87
CA VAL A 89 6.12 -6.94 9.26
C VAL A 89 7.18 -5.83 9.29
N GLU A 90 6.73 -4.61 9.61
CA GLU A 90 7.65 -3.48 9.65
C GLU A 90 8.79 -3.72 10.65
N PRO A 91 10.06 -3.59 10.21
CA PRO A 91 11.18 -3.58 11.14
C PRO A 91 11.10 -2.38 12.11
N PRO A 92 11.88 -2.38 13.19
CA PRO A 92 12.01 -1.20 14.04
C PRO A 92 12.33 0.06 13.22
N ALA A 93 11.80 1.21 13.63
CA ALA A 93 11.89 2.46 12.87
C ALA A 93 13.34 2.82 12.47
N ALA A 94 14.31 2.59 13.37
CA ALA A 94 15.72 2.86 13.08
C ALA A 94 16.29 1.96 11.95
N GLU A 95 15.89 0.69 11.92
CA GLU A 95 16.28 -0.25 10.86
C GLU A 95 15.63 0.11 9.53
N SER A 96 14.34 0.45 9.55
CA SER A 96 13.59 0.90 8.37
C SER A 96 14.22 2.17 7.77
N GLN A 97 14.55 3.15 8.61
CA GLN A 97 15.20 4.38 8.17
C GLN A 97 16.60 4.13 7.59
N ALA A 98 17.40 3.28 8.25
CA ALA A 98 18.73 2.93 7.76
C ALA A 98 18.69 2.22 6.40
N LEU A 99 17.78 1.26 6.24
CA LEU A 99 17.60 0.53 4.99
C LEU A 99 17.11 1.45 3.86
N PHE A 100 16.10 2.27 4.14
CA PHE A 100 15.63 3.25 3.16
C PHE A 100 16.75 4.23 2.78
N GLY A 101 17.44 4.82 3.75
CA GLY A 101 18.54 5.73 3.50
C GLY A 101 19.65 5.10 2.66
N LYS A 102 19.91 3.79 2.85
CA LYS A 102 20.89 3.06 2.05
C LYS A 102 20.47 2.90 0.59
N LEU A 103 19.20 2.58 0.32
CA LEU A 103 18.69 2.30 -1.02
C LEU A 103 18.19 3.54 -1.75
N ALA A 104 17.62 4.50 -1.02
CA ALA A 104 16.99 5.69 -1.58
C ALA A 104 17.95 6.77 -2.05
N MET A 105 19.21 6.73 -1.62
CA MET A 105 20.20 7.78 -1.93
C MET A 105 20.99 7.43 -3.19
N ASP A 106 21.12 8.41 -4.10
CA ASP A 106 21.96 8.26 -5.28
C ASP A 106 23.41 7.98 -4.89
N GLN A 107 23.95 6.86 -5.37
CA GLN A 107 25.32 6.43 -5.08
C GLN A 107 26.34 6.97 -6.09
N GLN A 108 25.89 7.64 -7.17
CA GLN A 108 26.75 8.15 -8.24
C GLN A 108 27.08 9.64 -8.06
N GLY A 109 26.49 10.30 -7.04
CA GLY A 109 26.68 11.73 -6.79
C GLY A 109 25.93 12.64 -7.77
N LYS A 110 24.94 12.10 -8.49
CA LYS A 110 24.07 12.88 -9.36
C LYS A 110 22.87 13.42 -8.59
N THR A 111 22.44 14.63 -8.93
CA THR A 111 21.21 15.15 -8.40
C THR A 111 20.02 14.55 -9.14
N LEU A 112 18.90 14.29 -8.43
CA LEU A 112 17.66 13.81 -9.03
C LEU A 112 17.27 14.63 -10.26
N ARG A 113 17.31 15.96 -10.16
CA ARG A 113 16.93 16.87 -11.25
C ARG A 113 17.84 16.78 -12.45
N SER A 114 19.13 16.39 -12.27
CA SER A 114 20.06 16.20 -13.39
C SER A 114 19.80 14.92 -14.19
N LYS A 115 19.03 13.97 -13.64
CA LYS A 115 18.63 12.72 -14.31
C LYS A 115 17.44 12.91 -15.24
N MET A 116 16.69 14.02 -15.14
CA MET A 116 15.48 14.30 -15.91
C MET A 116 15.77 15.22 -17.11
N ASN A 117 15.02 15.02 -18.19
CA ASN A 117 14.93 16.02 -19.26
C ASN A 117 14.19 17.28 -18.77
N ASP A 118 14.19 18.36 -19.54
CA ASP A 118 13.62 19.65 -19.15
C ASP A 118 12.10 19.59 -18.90
N ALA A 119 11.38 18.79 -19.69
CA ALA A 119 9.93 18.66 -19.57
C ALA A 119 9.55 17.89 -18.28
N ASP A 120 10.21 16.77 -17.99
CA ASP A 120 9.97 15.96 -16.80
C ASP A 120 10.37 16.74 -15.53
N ARG A 121 11.51 17.44 -15.58
CA ARG A 121 11.95 18.30 -14.48
C ARG A 121 10.95 19.40 -14.18
N ALA A 122 10.39 20.05 -15.19
CA ALA A 122 9.37 21.09 -15.00
C ALA A 122 8.11 20.54 -14.32
N VAL A 123 7.65 19.33 -14.68
CA VAL A 123 6.53 18.66 -14.03
C VAL A 123 6.84 18.37 -12.56
N TYR A 124 8.00 17.80 -12.27
CA TYR A 124 8.44 17.51 -10.92
C TYR A 124 8.53 18.78 -10.06
N GLU A 125 9.22 19.83 -10.54
CA GLU A 125 9.39 21.09 -9.80
C GLU A 125 8.04 21.79 -9.53
N ALA A 126 7.12 21.75 -10.48
CA ALA A 126 5.76 22.25 -10.28
C ALA A 126 5.02 21.48 -9.17
N ALA A 127 5.14 20.15 -9.14
CA ALA A 127 4.54 19.30 -8.11
C ALA A 127 5.13 19.60 -6.71
N MET A 128 6.45 19.73 -6.62
CA MET A 128 7.14 20.13 -5.38
C MET A 128 6.64 21.49 -4.87
N GLY A 129 6.49 22.47 -5.77
CA GLY A 129 5.95 23.78 -5.45
C GLY A 129 4.52 23.72 -4.89
N LYS A 130 3.63 22.92 -5.47
CA LYS A 130 2.26 22.68 -4.97
C LYS A 130 2.26 22.07 -3.56
N LEU A 131 3.22 21.21 -3.26
CA LEU A 131 3.38 20.64 -1.93
C LEU A 131 4.11 21.59 -0.96
N GLY A 132 4.59 22.74 -1.40
CA GLY A 132 5.35 23.68 -0.58
C GLY A 132 6.73 23.13 -0.18
N ILE A 133 7.30 22.23 -0.99
CA ILE A 133 8.59 21.63 -0.76
C ILE A 133 9.60 22.26 -1.76
N PRO A 134 10.78 22.71 -1.30
CA PRO A 134 11.80 23.19 -2.23
C PRO A 134 12.21 22.09 -3.23
N ALA A 135 12.22 22.39 -4.52
CA ALA A 135 12.56 21.42 -5.56
C ALA A 135 13.89 20.66 -5.34
N PRO A 136 14.96 21.29 -4.78
CA PRO A 136 16.21 20.59 -4.46
C PRO A 136 16.13 19.60 -3.28
N ALA A 137 15.04 19.58 -2.51
CA ALA A 137 14.95 18.77 -1.29
C ALA A 137 15.15 17.26 -1.53
N PHE A 138 14.76 16.78 -2.72
CA PHE A 138 14.91 15.37 -3.09
C PHE A 138 16.09 15.13 -4.05
N ASP A 139 16.94 16.12 -4.29
CA ASP A 139 18.11 15.96 -5.17
C ASP A 139 19.04 14.80 -4.79
N PRO A 140 19.22 14.45 -3.51
CA PRO A 140 20.03 13.29 -3.12
C PRO A 140 19.38 11.93 -3.41
N PHE A 141 18.09 11.87 -3.75
CA PHE A 141 17.36 10.62 -3.88
C PHE A 141 17.46 10.00 -5.28
N GLU A 142 17.36 8.66 -5.30
CA GLU A 142 17.01 7.94 -6.51
C GLU A 142 15.58 8.29 -6.96
N PRO A 143 15.26 8.24 -8.26
CA PRO A 143 13.96 8.70 -8.75
C PRO A 143 12.77 7.93 -8.13
N TRP A 144 12.89 6.62 -7.91
CA TRP A 144 11.85 5.83 -7.28
C TRP A 144 11.54 6.29 -5.85
N ALA A 145 12.58 6.60 -5.08
CA ALA A 145 12.41 7.02 -3.69
C ALA A 145 11.75 8.40 -3.59
N ALA A 146 12.13 9.32 -4.50
CA ALA A 146 11.47 10.61 -4.64
C ALA A 146 9.99 10.44 -5.03
N GLY A 147 9.66 9.53 -5.95
CA GLY A 147 8.27 9.25 -6.37
C GLY A 147 7.40 8.73 -5.24
N ILE A 148 7.89 7.76 -4.47
CA ILE A 148 7.19 7.24 -3.27
C ILE A 148 7.00 8.36 -2.25
N THR A 149 8.07 9.09 -1.92
CA THR A 149 8.01 10.17 -0.91
C THR A 149 7.04 11.26 -1.31
N LEU A 150 7.05 11.67 -2.58
CA LEU A 150 6.14 12.67 -3.14
C LEU A 150 4.68 12.22 -2.99
N SER A 151 4.39 10.98 -3.34
CA SER A 151 3.04 10.39 -3.23
C SER A 151 2.54 10.34 -1.78
N VAL A 152 3.38 9.88 -0.86
CA VAL A 152 3.03 9.81 0.57
C VAL A 152 2.76 11.21 1.14
N VAL A 153 3.60 12.19 0.83
CA VAL A 153 3.38 13.59 1.28
C VAL A 153 2.09 14.14 0.71
N ALA A 154 1.77 13.88 -0.56
CA ALA A 154 0.52 14.33 -1.17
C ALA A 154 -0.72 13.72 -0.48
N MET A 155 -0.68 12.41 -0.19
CA MET A 155 -1.74 11.72 0.54
C MET A 155 -1.92 12.28 1.95
N GLN A 156 -0.83 12.48 2.70
CA GLN A 156 -0.89 13.07 4.05
C GLN A 156 -1.45 14.50 4.04
N LYS A 157 -1.04 15.34 3.08
CA LYS A 157 -1.61 16.69 2.91
C LYS A 157 -3.10 16.67 2.54
N SER A 158 -3.56 15.57 1.95
CA SER A 158 -4.99 15.32 1.65
C SER A 158 -5.77 14.74 2.84
N GLY A 159 -5.13 14.61 4.03
CA GLY A 159 -5.77 14.16 5.27
C GLY A 159 -5.76 12.65 5.47
N PHE A 160 -5.03 11.90 4.64
CA PHE A 160 -4.79 10.48 4.85
C PHE A 160 -3.66 10.27 5.87
N ASP A 161 -3.91 9.39 6.85
CA ASP A 161 -2.99 9.11 7.95
C ASP A 161 -2.51 7.65 7.89
N PRO A 162 -1.20 7.40 7.81
CA PRO A 162 -0.65 6.04 7.88
C PRO A 162 -0.96 5.32 9.20
N ASN A 163 -1.19 6.06 10.30
CA ASN A 163 -1.58 5.46 11.57
C ASN A 163 -3.02 4.92 11.56
N SER A 164 -3.85 5.39 10.63
CA SER A 164 -5.22 4.89 10.40
C SER A 164 -5.25 3.73 9.40
N GLY A 165 -4.12 3.32 8.85
CA GLY A 165 -4.02 2.20 7.91
C GLY A 165 -4.45 0.87 8.51
N VAL A 166 -4.95 -0.01 7.65
CA VAL A 166 -5.48 -1.33 8.04
C VAL A 166 -4.43 -2.17 8.75
N GLU A 167 -3.21 -2.23 8.22
CA GLU A 167 -2.12 -3.03 8.79
C GLU A 167 -1.74 -2.57 10.19
N LYS A 168 -1.77 -1.25 10.45
CA LYS A 168 -1.48 -0.69 11.77
C LYS A 168 -2.52 -1.12 12.79
N GLN A 169 -3.81 -1.06 12.42
CA GLN A 169 -4.90 -1.47 13.30
C GLN A 169 -4.87 -2.98 13.56
N LEU A 170 -4.68 -3.81 12.52
CA LEU A 170 -4.54 -5.27 12.67
C LEU A 170 -3.32 -5.64 13.51
N THR A 171 -2.18 -4.98 13.30
CA THR A 171 -0.96 -5.20 14.10
C THR A 171 -1.19 -4.84 15.57
N ALA A 172 -1.88 -3.73 15.84
CA ALA A 172 -2.21 -3.34 17.22
C ALA A 172 -3.15 -4.37 17.87
N ALA A 173 -4.19 -4.83 17.17
CA ALA A 173 -5.12 -5.85 17.65
C ALA A 173 -4.41 -7.20 17.89
N ALA A 174 -3.52 -7.61 16.99
CA ALA A 174 -2.72 -8.83 17.15
C ALA A 174 -1.80 -8.78 18.37
N LYS A 175 -1.18 -7.63 18.64
CA LYS A 175 -0.36 -7.44 19.84
C LYS A 175 -1.19 -7.52 21.11
N VAL A 176 -2.38 -6.91 21.14
CA VAL A 176 -3.30 -6.97 22.30
C VAL A 176 -3.74 -8.40 22.58
N SER A 177 -4.03 -9.19 21.54
CA SER A 177 -4.45 -10.59 21.67
C SER A 177 -3.30 -11.59 21.75
N ASN A 178 -2.03 -11.13 21.77
CA ASN A 178 -0.83 -11.96 21.68
C ASN A 178 -0.83 -12.90 20.47
N LYS A 179 -1.46 -12.50 19.38
CA LYS A 179 -1.51 -13.25 18.14
C LYS A 179 -0.19 -13.13 17.39
N PRO A 180 0.46 -14.25 17.00
CA PRO A 180 1.67 -14.22 16.18
C PRO A 180 1.45 -13.43 14.88
N ILE A 181 2.47 -12.66 14.47
CA ILE A 181 2.46 -11.89 13.24
C ILE A 181 3.62 -12.37 12.36
N ALA A 182 3.32 -12.67 11.10
CA ALA A 182 4.32 -13.04 10.09
C ALA A 182 4.21 -12.16 8.85
N GLY A 183 5.32 -11.99 8.13
CA GLY A 183 5.36 -11.28 6.85
C GLY A 183 5.54 -12.27 5.68
N LEU A 184 4.91 -11.97 4.56
CA LEU A 184 5.14 -12.68 3.30
C LEU A 184 6.45 -12.26 2.65
N GLU A 185 6.85 -11.01 2.87
CA GLU A 185 8.00 -10.35 2.27
C GLU A 185 8.80 -9.58 3.33
N THR A 186 9.97 -9.12 2.93
CA THR A 186 10.80 -8.21 3.72
C THR A 186 10.76 -6.80 3.16
N MET A 187 11.09 -5.80 3.98
CA MET A 187 11.20 -4.42 3.54
C MET A 187 12.27 -4.25 2.44
N GLU A 188 13.39 -4.96 2.56
CA GLU A 188 14.45 -4.95 1.55
C GLU A 188 13.94 -5.46 0.19
N PHE A 189 13.14 -6.53 0.20
CA PHE A 189 12.51 -7.04 -1.01
C PHE A 189 11.56 -6.00 -1.64
N GLN A 190 10.67 -5.41 -0.85
CA GLN A 190 9.69 -4.43 -1.37
C GLN A 190 10.36 -3.17 -1.91
N LEU A 191 11.36 -2.62 -1.21
CA LEU A 191 12.14 -1.49 -1.72
C LEU A 191 12.93 -1.88 -2.97
N GLY A 192 13.51 -3.08 -2.97
CA GLY A 192 14.25 -3.63 -4.11
C GLY A 192 13.42 -3.76 -5.38
N VAL A 193 12.09 -3.94 -5.28
CA VAL A 193 11.19 -3.94 -6.45
C VAL A 193 11.30 -2.62 -7.24
N PHE A 194 11.43 -1.50 -6.54
CA PHE A 194 11.59 -0.18 -7.16
C PHE A 194 13.05 0.12 -7.52
N ASP A 195 13.95 -0.20 -6.60
CA ASP A 195 15.38 0.10 -6.71
C ASP A 195 16.05 -0.61 -7.92
N THR A 196 15.59 -1.82 -8.23
CA THR A 196 16.10 -2.60 -9.37
C THR A 196 15.46 -2.26 -10.72
N LEU A 197 14.49 -1.34 -10.77
CA LEU A 197 13.96 -0.85 -12.04
C LEU A 197 15.02 -0.07 -12.83
N PRO A 198 15.00 -0.14 -14.17
CA PRO A 198 15.80 0.77 -14.99
C PRO A 198 15.52 2.24 -14.63
N GLU A 199 16.56 3.08 -14.57
CA GLU A 199 16.43 4.51 -14.18
C GLU A 199 15.33 5.24 -14.97
N ALA A 200 15.18 4.94 -16.27
CA ALA A 200 14.12 5.52 -17.08
C ALA A 200 12.70 5.17 -16.59
N GLU A 201 12.49 3.95 -16.09
CA GLU A 201 11.21 3.52 -15.50
C GLU A 201 10.98 4.18 -14.14
N GLN A 202 12.02 4.34 -13.33
CA GLN A 202 11.96 5.07 -12.06
C GLN A 202 11.60 6.54 -12.28
N ILE A 203 12.19 7.20 -13.30
CA ILE A 203 11.85 8.58 -13.68
C ILE A 203 10.40 8.66 -14.16
N THR A 204 9.96 7.72 -14.99
CA THR A 204 8.57 7.64 -15.44
C THR A 204 7.62 7.54 -14.23
N PHE A 205 7.90 6.67 -13.27
CA PHE A 205 7.13 6.52 -12.04
C PHE A 205 7.06 7.84 -11.25
N LEU A 206 8.19 8.53 -11.05
CA LEU A 206 8.24 9.82 -10.37
C LEU A 206 7.40 10.89 -11.09
N VAL A 207 7.55 10.99 -12.41
CA VAL A 207 6.84 12.00 -13.22
C VAL A 207 5.34 11.76 -13.21
N GLU A 208 4.91 10.50 -13.30
CA GLU A 208 3.49 10.17 -13.19
C GLU A 208 2.94 10.49 -11.79
N ALA A 209 3.68 10.18 -10.72
CA ALA A 209 3.33 10.59 -9.36
C ALA A 209 3.20 12.12 -9.25
N ALA A 210 4.14 12.87 -9.83
CA ALA A 210 4.11 14.34 -9.84
C ALA A 210 2.89 14.91 -10.59
N LYS A 211 2.47 14.31 -11.71
CA LYS A 211 1.28 14.69 -12.46
C LYS A 211 -0.02 14.50 -11.68
N MET A 212 -0.03 13.53 -10.76
CA MET A 212 -1.21 13.14 -10.00
C MET A 212 -1.45 14.00 -8.74
N ILE A 213 -0.54 14.93 -8.38
CA ILE A 213 -0.61 15.69 -7.13
C ILE A 213 -1.97 16.38 -6.92
N ASP A 214 -2.54 17.00 -7.95
CA ASP A 214 -3.83 17.69 -7.85
C ASP A 214 -5.01 16.72 -7.69
N ASP A 215 -4.89 15.51 -8.23
CA ASP A 215 -5.94 14.50 -8.23
C ASP A 215 -5.81 13.50 -7.07
N THR A 216 -4.71 13.55 -6.28
CA THR A 216 -4.41 12.58 -5.20
C THR A 216 -5.58 12.37 -4.25
N SER A 217 -6.16 13.46 -3.72
CA SER A 217 -7.27 13.35 -2.76
C SER A 217 -8.49 12.66 -3.38
N SER A 218 -8.91 13.10 -4.58
CA SER A 218 -10.09 12.56 -5.23
C SER A 218 -9.90 11.09 -5.66
N MET A 219 -8.69 10.73 -6.08
CA MET A 219 -8.35 9.35 -6.44
C MET A 219 -8.37 8.44 -5.22
N MET A 220 -7.71 8.85 -4.14
CA MET A 220 -7.70 8.09 -2.90
C MET A 220 -9.10 7.94 -2.30
N ASP A 221 -9.92 9.01 -2.31
CA ASP A 221 -11.31 8.93 -1.84
C ASP A 221 -12.14 7.94 -2.68
N LYS A 222 -11.94 7.87 -3.99
CA LYS A 222 -12.59 6.87 -4.85
C LYS A 222 -12.14 5.45 -4.49
N MET A 223 -10.84 5.22 -4.33
CA MET A 223 -10.29 3.91 -3.96
C MET A 223 -10.84 3.45 -2.61
N VAL A 224 -10.82 4.33 -1.61
CA VAL A 224 -11.37 4.03 -0.28
C VAL A 224 -12.86 3.74 -0.33
N ASN A 225 -13.64 4.49 -1.12
CA ASN A 225 -15.07 4.23 -1.28
C ASN A 225 -15.36 2.88 -1.95
N MET A 226 -14.61 2.50 -2.99
CA MET A 226 -14.72 1.18 -3.63
C MET A 226 -14.34 0.07 -2.66
N TRP A 227 -13.25 0.24 -1.91
CA TRP A 227 -12.84 -0.69 -0.87
C TRP A 227 -13.90 -0.83 0.22
N ALA A 228 -14.40 0.28 0.76
CA ALA A 228 -15.38 0.35 1.82
C ALA A 228 -16.75 -0.25 1.45
N SER A 229 -17.10 -0.23 0.16
CA SER A 229 -18.33 -0.84 -0.39
C SER A 229 -18.10 -2.23 -0.96
N ALA A 230 -16.91 -2.80 -0.74
CA ALA A 230 -16.56 -4.11 -1.24
C ALA A 230 -16.61 -4.27 -2.78
N ASP A 231 -16.53 -3.18 -3.54
CA ASP A 231 -16.51 -3.14 -5.00
C ASP A 231 -15.09 -3.41 -5.52
N THR A 232 -14.69 -4.67 -5.46
CA THR A 232 -13.34 -5.10 -5.87
C THR A 232 -13.13 -5.10 -7.37
N GLU A 233 -14.20 -5.13 -8.16
CA GLU A 233 -14.11 -5.05 -9.62
C GLU A 233 -13.74 -3.63 -10.05
N SER A 234 -14.49 -2.62 -9.62
CA SER A 234 -14.17 -1.23 -9.92
C SER A 234 -12.82 -0.81 -9.35
N LEU A 235 -12.46 -1.29 -8.15
CA LEU A 235 -11.15 -1.07 -7.55
C LEU A 235 -10.04 -1.64 -8.45
N GLY A 236 -10.19 -2.88 -8.92
CA GLY A 236 -9.24 -3.51 -9.82
C GLY A 236 -9.12 -2.79 -11.16
N GLN A 237 -10.22 -2.31 -11.72
CA GLN A 237 -10.21 -1.52 -12.96
C GLN A 237 -9.46 -0.19 -12.75
N LEU A 238 -9.77 0.54 -11.68
CA LEU A 238 -9.11 1.80 -11.35
C LEU A 238 -7.59 1.62 -11.18
N MET A 239 -7.19 0.56 -10.50
CA MET A 239 -5.76 0.25 -10.28
C MET A 239 -5.05 -0.18 -11.56
N ASN A 240 -5.71 -0.97 -12.42
CA ASN A 240 -5.13 -1.40 -13.70
C ASN A 240 -4.98 -0.25 -14.70
N GLU A 241 -5.93 0.70 -14.72
CA GLU A 241 -5.79 1.92 -15.50
C GLU A 241 -4.60 2.76 -15.05
N GLY A 242 -4.14 2.58 -13.81
CA GLY A 242 -3.08 3.29 -13.16
C GLY A 242 -1.67 2.83 -13.46
N LEU A 243 -1.49 1.57 -13.68
CA LEU A 243 -0.19 0.99 -13.93
C LEU A 243 0.04 0.84 -15.44
N THR A 244 0.48 1.93 -16.08
CA THR A 244 0.73 1.95 -17.54
C THR A 244 1.98 1.17 -17.94
N SER A 245 2.99 1.07 -17.04
CA SER A 245 4.19 0.25 -17.26
C SER A 245 3.88 -1.22 -16.94
N ARG A 246 3.99 -2.07 -17.96
CA ARG A 246 3.86 -3.52 -17.80
C ARG A 246 4.94 -4.10 -16.88
N THR A 247 6.16 -3.58 -16.98
CA THR A 247 7.27 -3.99 -16.11
C THR A 247 6.95 -3.73 -14.64
N LEU A 248 6.45 -2.53 -14.35
CA LEU A 248 6.07 -2.15 -12.99
C LEU A 248 4.87 -2.96 -12.49
N TYR A 249 3.83 -3.14 -13.34
CA TYR A 249 2.68 -3.98 -13.00
C TYR A 249 3.09 -5.41 -12.65
N ASP A 250 3.94 -6.03 -13.47
CA ASP A 250 4.39 -7.39 -13.24
C ASP A 250 5.27 -7.51 -11.98
N ALA A 251 6.07 -6.50 -11.67
CA ALA A 251 6.90 -6.46 -10.49
C ALA A 251 6.08 -6.23 -9.20
N LEU A 252 5.15 -5.29 -9.23
CA LEU A 252 4.36 -4.90 -8.06
C LEU A 252 3.20 -5.84 -7.76
N LEU A 253 2.60 -6.47 -8.76
CA LEU A 253 1.40 -7.29 -8.60
C LEU A 253 1.61 -8.74 -9.05
N THR A 254 1.83 -8.99 -10.34
CA THR A 254 1.72 -10.34 -10.91
C THR A 254 2.67 -11.35 -10.25
N LYS A 255 3.95 -11.00 -10.11
CA LYS A 255 4.96 -11.90 -9.51
C LYS A 255 4.71 -12.12 -8.02
N ARG A 256 4.34 -11.07 -7.31
CA ARG A 256 4.04 -11.13 -5.87
C ARG A 256 2.80 -11.99 -5.62
N ASN A 257 1.72 -11.76 -6.37
CA ASN A 257 0.49 -12.55 -6.29
C ASN A 257 0.73 -14.04 -6.56
N ALA A 258 1.57 -14.38 -7.55
CA ALA A 258 1.95 -15.76 -7.82
C ALA A 258 2.71 -16.40 -6.66
N ASN A 259 3.66 -15.68 -6.03
CA ASN A 259 4.37 -16.15 -4.85
C ASN A 259 3.42 -16.35 -3.66
N TRP A 260 2.47 -15.46 -3.47
CA TRP A 260 1.52 -15.55 -2.37
C TRP A 260 0.47 -16.66 -2.59
N ALA A 261 0.01 -16.89 -3.82
CA ALA A 261 -0.83 -18.04 -4.13
C ALA A 261 -0.11 -19.37 -3.85
N LYS A 262 1.19 -19.47 -4.16
CA LYS A 262 2.03 -20.61 -3.79
C LYS A 262 2.17 -20.74 -2.27
N TRP A 263 2.36 -19.64 -1.56
CA TRP A 263 2.42 -19.64 -0.10
C TRP A 263 1.11 -20.12 0.53
N ILE A 264 -0.04 -19.64 0.03
CA ILE A 264 -1.36 -20.10 0.45
C ILE A 264 -1.50 -21.61 0.26
N SER A 265 -1.13 -22.13 -0.92
CA SER A 265 -1.17 -23.57 -1.21
C SER A 265 -0.33 -24.37 -0.20
N ALA A 266 0.87 -23.90 0.12
CA ALA A 266 1.73 -24.56 1.11
C ALA A 266 1.17 -24.45 2.54
N ARG A 267 0.49 -23.34 2.88
CA ARG A 267 -0.12 -23.13 4.18
C ARG A 267 -1.35 -24.02 4.38
N MET A 268 -2.13 -24.29 3.32
CA MET A 268 -3.28 -25.20 3.34
C MET A 268 -2.91 -26.65 3.72
N ALA A 269 -1.65 -27.05 3.58
CA ALA A 269 -1.17 -28.35 4.02
C ALA A 269 -0.94 -28.45 5.54
N LYS A 270 -1.29 -27.44 6.33
CA LYS A 270 -1.07 -27.39 7.79
C LYS A 270 -2.35 -26.94 8.49
N PRO A 271 -2.89 -27.72 9.46
CA PRO A 271 -4.08 -27.32 10.19
C PRO A 271 -3.99 -25.95 10.84
N GLY A 272 -5.15 -25.31 11.01
CA GLY A 272 -5.30 -24.06 11.73
C GLY A 272 -5.83 -22.90 10.90
N VAL A 273 -6.05 -21.75 11.55
CA VAL A 273 -6.72 -20.59 10.98
C VAL A 273 -5.75 -19.43 10.82
N THR A 274 -5.71 -18.83 9.63
CA THR A 274 -4.82 -17.69 9.31
C THR A 274 -5.66 -16.51 8.83
N PHE A 275 -5.41 -15.32 9.38
CA PHE A 275 -5.89 -14.08 8.81
C PHE A 275 -4.75 -13.43 8.01
N MET A 276 -4.94 -13.36 6.69
CA MET A 276 -3.95 -12.79 5.76
C MET A 276 -4.47 -11.46 5.24
N ALA A 277 -3.76 -10.37 5.55
CA ALA A 277 -4.09 -9.04 5.05
C ALA A 277 -2.98 -8.55 4.11
N VAL A 278 -3.39 -8.22 2.89
CA VAL A 278 -2.51 -7.72 1.82
C VAL A 278 -3.18 -6.55 1.11
N GLY A 279 -2.41 -5.67 0.49
CA GLY A 279 -2.96 -4.50 -0.19
C GLY A 279 -4.13 -4.86 -1.11
N ALA A 280 -5.21 -4.09 -1.04
CA ALA A 280 -6.48 -4.40 -1.70
C ALA A 280 -6.33 -4.65 -3.21
N GLY A 281 -5.33 -4.03 -3.84
CA GLY A 281 -5.00 -4.26 -5.24
C GLY A 281 -4.53 -5.67 -5.57
N HIS A 282 -3.96 -6.38 -4.61
CA HIS A 282 -3.55 -7.77 -4.78
C HIS A 282 -4.74 -8.74 -4.81
N LEU A 283 -5.88 -8.30 -4.29
CA LEU A 283 -7.14 -9.04 -4.25
C LEU A 283 -8.17 -8.51 -5.27
N ALA A 284 -7.73 -7.72 -6.25
CA ALA A 284 -8.58 -7.12 -7.26
C ALA A 284 -8.03 -7.39 -8.69
N GLY A 285 -8.93 -7.48 -9.66
CA GLY A 285 -8.58 -7.67 -11.06
C GLY A 285 -8.13 -9.10 -11.43
N PRO A 286 -7.76 -9.30 -12.70
CA PRO A 286 -7.59 -10.65 -13.29
C PRO A 286 -6.37 -11.41 -12.77
N THR A 287 -5.34 -10.73 -12.29
CA THR A 287 -4.12 -11.32 -11.74
C THR A 287 -4.13 -11.38 -10.21
N SER A 288 -5.29 -11.20 -9.58
CA SER A 288 -5.43 -11.25 -8.12
C SER A 288 -5.06 -12.62 -7.54
N VAL A 289 -4.67 -12.62 -6.27
CA VAL A 289 -4.27 -13.84 -5.55
C VAL A 289 -5.33 -14.92 -5.68
N GLN A 290 -6.61 -14.58 -5.42
CA GLN A 290 -7.71 -15.54 -5.48
C GLN A 290 -7.93 -16.11 -6.90
N ASN A 291 -7.63 -15.36 -7.96
CA ASN A 291 -7.73 -15.84 -9.34
C ASN A 291 -6.57 -16.79 -9.74
N LEU A 292 -5.49 -16.82 -8.97
CA LEU A 292 -4.36 -17.73 -9.17
C LEU A 292 -4.51 -19.04 -8.40
N LEU A 293 -5.38 -19.11 -7.40
CA LEU A 293 -5.56 -20.30 -6.54
C LEU A 293 -6.04 -21.54 -7.30
N PRO A 294 -6.87 -21.47 -8.36
CA PRO A 294 -7.29 -22.64 -9.12
C PRO A 294 -6.13 -23.46 -9.71
N ALA A 295 -4.98 -22.83 -10.01
CA ALA A 295 -3.78 -23.53 -10.44
C ALA A 295 -3.21 -24.52 -9.39
N TYR A 296 -3.63 -24.34 -8.13
CA TYR A 296 -3.26 -25.20 -6.99
C TYR A 296 -4.43 -26.08 -6.51
N GLY A 297 -5.53 -26.14 -7.26
CA GLY A 297 -6.74 -26.87 -6.85
C GLY A 297 -7.51 -26.22 -5.70
N LEU A 298 -7.26 -24.94 -5.43
CA LEU A 298 -7.89 -24.17 -4.37
C LEU A 298 -8.86 -23.14 -4.93
N SER A 299 -9.81 -22.71 -4.13
CA SER A 299 -10.74 -21.62 -4.47
C SER A 299 -10.96 -20.72 -3.26
N ALA A 300 -11.05 -19.42 -3.51
CA ALA A 300 -11.48 -18.46 -2.51
C ALA A 300 -12.96 -18.12 -2.74
N THR A 301 -13.74 -18.12 -1.66
CA THR A 301 -15.14 -17.70 -1.69
C THR A 301 -15.32 -16.41 -0.90
N ARG A 302 -16.24 -15.56 -1.37
CA ARG A 302 -16.60 -14.33 -0.66
C ARG A 302 -17.29 -14.67 0.65
N VAL A 303 -16.89 -14.05 1.74
CA VAL A 303 -17.61 -14.09 3.02
C VAL A 303 -18.70 -13.02 2.96
N ALA A 304 -19.93 -13.42 3.28
CA ALA A 304 -21.04 -12.49 3.46
C ALA A 304 -21.15 -12.13 4.94
N TYR A 305 -21.25 -10.85 5.24
CA TYR A 305 -21.43 -10.32 6.60
C TYR A 305 -22.03 -8.92 6.52
#